data_1ac2757a388c8e2cc6847dd3060e91ce
#
_entry.id   1ac2757a388c8e2cc6847dd3060e91ce
#
_cell.length_a   1.000
_cell.length_b   1.000
_cell.length_c   1.000
_cell.angle_alpha   90.00
_cell.angle_beta   90.00
_cell.angle_gamma   90.00
#
_symmetry.space_group_name_H-M   'P 1'
#
loop_
_entity.id
_entity.type
_entity.pdbx_description
1 polymer ?
#
loop_
_entity_poly.entity_id
_entity_poly.type
_entity_poly.pdbx_seq_one_letter_code
_entity_poly.pdbx_strand_id
1 'polypeptide(L)'
;MLSWLTQDSLFYIVIIFIIAICLYMYYVERDTLDLKCVVSNVDGNTYCVRDRKKVNDAADLLARVTVNCKKLVEYVGQKHPDREDVQRLVKGFNPQKVMETLPTSAYTAYSENKGAKIAFCLNPKKNKNEDNLIDEHTLTFVAIHELAHVGTKSIGHKPEFWENFKFLLENAKEAGIHEPRNYKESPKEYCSMKIKDNPYYDM
;
A
#
# COMPACT_ATOMS: atom_id res chain seq x y z
N MET A 1 43.75 -7.20 -25.56
CA MET A 1 43.10 -8.46 -25.93
C MET A 1 41.59 -8.24 -26.20
N LEU A 2 41.25 -7.31 -27.10
CA LEU A 2 39.89 -6.99 -27.56
C LEU A 2 39.83 -6.57 -29.03
N SER A 3 40.78 -7.07 -29.86
CA SER A 3 40.96 -6.66 -31.26
C SER A 3 40.00 -7.33 -32.27
N TRP A 4 39.03 -8.08 -31.81
CA TRP A 4 38.03 -8.75 -32.66
C TRP A 4 36.64 -8.10 -32.63
N LEU A 5 36.44 -7.04 -31.82
CA LEU A 5 35.24 -6.24 -31.85
C LEU A 5 35.35 -5.23 -33.01
N THR A 6 34.70 -5.53 -34.11
CA THR A 6 34.51 -4.55 -35.19
C THR A 6 33.53 -3.47 -34.71
N GLN A 7 33.55 -2.28 -35.33
CA GLN A 7 32.63 -1.21 -35.01
C GLN A 7 31.17 -1.64 -35.12
N ASP A 8 30.85 -2.52 -36.06
CA ASP A 8 29.51 -3.11 -36.23
C ASP A 8 29.15 -4.03 -35.07
N SER A 9 30.09 -4.84 -34.56
CA SER A 9 29.85 -5.70 -33.40
C SER A 9 29.53 -4.91 -32.14
N LEU A 10 30.23 -3.79 -31.92
CA LEU A 10 29.95 -2.88 -30.80
C LEU A 10 28.55 -2.28 -30.89
N PHE A 11 28.15 -1.85 -32.10
CA PHE A 11 26.84 -1.29 -32.38
C PHE A 11 25.71 -2.32 -32.03
N TYR A 12 25.83 -3.57 -32.45
CA TYR A 12 24.85 -4.62 -32.14
C TYR A 12 24.81 -4.94 -30.64
N ILE A 13 25.94 -4.94 -29.95
CA ILE A 13 25.99 -5.15 -28.50
C ILE A 13 25.22 -4.04 -27.77
N VAL A 14 25.40 -2.77 -28.16
CA VAL A 14 24.69 -1.64 -27.56
C VAL A 14 23.18 -1.75 -27.80
N ILE A 15 22.75 -2.12 -29.01
CA ILE A 15 21.32 -2.32 -29.31
C ILE A 15 20.71 -3.43 -28.46
N ILE A 16 21.38 -4.59 -28.36
CA ILE A 16 20.92 -5.71 -27.55
C ILE A 16 20.80 -5.30 -26.06
N PHE A 17 21.76 -4.52 -25.57
CA PHE A 17 21.74 -4.03 -24.19
C PHE A 17 20.57 -3.06 -23.95
N ILE A 18 20.30 -2.13 -24.89
CA ILE A 18 19.14 -1.24 -24.81
C ILE A 18 17.82 -2.03 -24.83
N ILE A 19 17.68 -3.00 -25.72
CA ILE A 19 16.49 -3.87 -25.80
C ILE A 19 16.32 -4.63 -24.48
N ALA A 20 17.40 -5.18 -23.92
CA ALA A 20 17.33 -5.88 -22.65
C ALA A 20 16.88 -4.97 -21.49
N ILE A 21 17.38 -3.73 -21.43
CA ILE A 21 16.93 -2.71 -20.46
C ILE A 21 15.44 -2.39 -20.67
N CYS A 22 15.00 -2.14 -21.90
CA CYS A 22 13.60 -1.85 -22.20
C CYS A 22 12.67 -3.01 -21.81
N LEU A 23 13.06 -4.25 -22.10
CA LEU A 23 12.32 -5.45 -21.70
C LEU A 23 12.29 -5.62 -20.18
N TYR A 24 13.42 -5.35 -19.51
CA TYR A 24 13.50 -5.39 -18.06
C TYR A 24 12.57 -4.32 -17.43
N MET A 25 12.62 -3.08 -17.90
CA MET A 25 11.73 -1.99 -17.44
C MET A 25 10.26 -2.35 -17.70
N TYR A 26 9.92 -2.84 -18.89
CA TYR A 26 8.57 -3.29 -19.22
C TYR A 26 8.11 -4.41 -18.27
N TYR A 27 8.98 -5.38 -17.96
CA TYR A 27 8.64 -6.47 -17.04
C TYR A 27 8.42 -5.99 -15.61
N VAL A 28 9.23 -5.04 -15.12
CA VAL A 28 9.13 -4.48 -13.77
C VAL A 28 7.90 -3.57 -13.63
N GLU A 29 7.57 -2.80 -14.68
CA GLU A 29 6.45 -1.85 -14.66
C GLU A 29 5.12 -2.45 -15.15
N ARG A 30 5.13 -3.68 -15.64
CA ARG A 30 3.93 -4.33 -16.21
C ARG A 30 2.73 -4.26 -15.27
N ASP A 31 2.97 -4.35 -13.96
CA ASP A 31 1.93 -4.32 -12.96
C ASP A 31 1.24 -2.95 -12.85
N THR A 32 1.95 -1.86 -13.15
CA THR A 32 1.34 -0.52 -13.19
C THR A 32 0.56 -0.25 -14.48
N LEU A 33 0.91 -0.91 -15.57
CA LEU A 33 0.23 -0.76 -16.87
C LEU A 33 -1.17 -1.39 -16.88
N ASP A 34 -1.44 -2.34 -15.98
CA ASP A 34 -2.75 -2.99 -15.84
C ASP A 34 -3.73 -2.20 -14.95
N LEU A 35 -3.32 -1.03 -14.44
CA LEU A 35 -4.15 -0.16 -13.62
C LEU A 35 -4.61 1.06 -14.42
N LYS A 36 -5.84 1.51 -14.13
CA LYS A 36 -6.41 2.74 -14.66
C LYS A 36 -6.28 3.84 -13.61
N CYS A 37 -5.61 4.92 -13.99
CA CYS A 37 -5.44 6.06 -13.09
C CYS A 37 -6.54 7.09 -13.34
N VAL A 38 -7.28 7.43 -12.28
CA VAL A 38 -8.39 8.39 -12.32
C VAL A 38 -8.27 9.40 -11.19
N VAL A 39 -8.77 10.61 -11.42
CA VAL A 39 -8.81 11.66 -10.41
C VAL A 39 -9.97 11.39 -9.46
N SER A 40 -9.70 11.36 -8.15
CA SER A 40 -10.73 11.21 -7.13
C SER A 40 -11.48 12.53 -6.88
N ASN A 41 -12.79 12.41 -6.68
CA ASN A 41 -13.65 13.54 -6.27
C ASN A 41 -13.47 13.92 -4.79
N VAL A 42 -12.80 13.08 -3.99
CA VAL A 42 -12.62 13.28 -2.54
C VAL A 42 -11.54 14.31 -2.24
N ASP A 43 -10.41 14.23 -2.93
CA ASP A 43 -9.22 15.04 -2.64
C ASP A 43 -8.54 15.65 -3.88
N GLY A 44 -9.05 15.34 -5.08
CA GLY A 44 -8.49 15.83 -6.35
C GLY A 44 -7.19 15.17 -6.78
N ASN A 45 -6.70 14.17 -6.05
CA ASN A 45 -5.49 13.43 -6.41
C ASN A 45 -5.82 12.28 -7.37
N THR A 46 -4.79 11.84 -8.12
CA THR A 46 -4.92 10.71 -9.04
C THR A 46 -4.58 9.40 -8.33
N TYR A 47 -5.48 8.42 -8.43
CA TYR A 47 -5.31 7.08 -7.91
C TYR A 47 -5.35 6.03 -9.02
N CYS A 48 -4.41 5.09 -9.00
CA CYS A 48 -4.35 4.01 -9.95
C CYS A 48 -5.04 2.77 -9.35
N VAL A 49 -6.12 2.34 -9.97
CA VAL A 49 -6.99 1.23 -9.55
C VAL A 49 -7.25 0.29 -10.71
N ARG A 50 -7.72 -0.92 -10.43
CA ARG A 50 -8.09 -1.88 -11.49
C ARG A 50 -9.21 -1.32 -12.35
N ASP A 51 -9.16 -1.59 -13.66
CA ASP A 51 -10.26 -1.26 -14.55
C ASP A 51 -11.49 -2.12 -14.22
N ARG A 52 -12.59 -1.47 -13.87
CA ARG A 52 -13.86 -2.05 -13.45
C ARG A 52 -15.01 -1.07 -13.68
N LYS A 53 -16.27 -1.55 -13.56
CA LYS A 53 -17.45 -0.68 -13.68
C LYS A 53 -17.45 0.46 -12.67
N LYS A 54 -16.98 0.19 -11.42
CA LYS A 54 -16.92 1.15 -10.30
C LYS A 54 -15.52 1.74 -10.13
N VAL A 55 -14.85 2.12 -11.21
CA VAL A 55 -13.47 2.64 -11.16
C VAL A 55 -13.37 3.93 -10.33
N ASN A 56 -14.32 4.84 -10.44
CA ASN A 56 -14.34 6.08 -9.67
C ASN A 56 -14.59 5.82 -8.18
N ASP A 57 -15.52 4.93 -7.84
CA ASP A 57 -15.78 4.54 -6.44
C ASP A 57 -14.53 3.92 -5.79
N ALA A 58 -13.76 3.13 -6.55
CA ALA A 58 -12.51 2.54 -6.08
C ALA A 58 -11.43 3.60 -5.83
N ALA A 59 -11.28 4.58 -6.73
CA ALA A 59 -10.35 5.70 -6.54
C ALA A 59 -10.78 6.58 -5.33
N ASP A 60 -12.06 6.85 -5.19
CA ASP A 60 -12.62 7.61 -4.07
C ASP A 60 -12.46 6.88 -2.73
N LEU A 61 -12.57 5.55 -2.72
CA LEU A 61 -12.28 4.74 -1.53
C LEU A 61 -10.80 4.85 -1.12
N LEU A 62 -9.87 4.72 -2.08
CA LEU A 62 -8.44 4.91 -1.82
C LEU A 62 -8.13 6.32 -1.33
N ALA A 63 -8.78 7.33 -1.91
CA ALA A 63 -8.61 8.72 -1.49
C ALA A 63 -9.03 8.93 -0.04
N ARG A 64 -10.22 8.45 0.36
CA ARG A 64 -10.68 8.54 1.76
C ARG A 64 -9.71 7.87 2.74
N VAL A 65 -9.26 6.66 2.42
CA VAL A 65 -8.30 5.93 3.26
C VAL A 65 -6.95 6.65 3.30
N THR A 66 -6.49 7.21 2.18
CA THR A 66 -5.24 8.01 2.14
C THR A 66 -5.35 9.27 2.99
N VAL A 67 -6.50 9.95 2.96
CA VAL A 67 -6.78 11.11 3.83
C VAL A 67 -6.75 10.69 5.31
N ASN A 68 -7.35 9.55 5.66
CA ASN A 68 -7.30 9.01 7.02
C ASN A 68 -5.85 8.69 7.46
N CYS A 69 -5.05 8.07 6.58
CA CYS A 69 -3.62 7.83 6.83
C CYS A 69 -2.85 9.13 7.05
N LYS A 70 -3.05 10.16 6.21
CA LYS A 70 -2.40 11.47 6.38
C LYS A 70 -2.74 12.09 7.73
N LYS A 71 -4.02 12.14 8.09
CA LYS A 71 -4.48 12.66 9.39
C LYS A 71 -3.83 11.92 10.56
N LEU A 72 -3.75 10.58 10.49
CA LEU A 72 -3.13 9.79 11.55
C LEU A 72 -1.63 10.07 11.66
N VAL A 73 -0.91 10.09 10.54
CA VAL A 73 0.54 10.37 10.52
C VAL A 73 0.84 11.78 11.05
N GLU A 74 0.05 12.78 10.65
CA GLU A 74 0.15 14.14 11.15
C GLU A 74 -0.15 14.20 12.67
N TYR A 75 -1.22 13.53 13.11
CA TYR A 75 -1.62 13.49 14.52
C TYR A 75 -0.52 12.90 15.41
N VAL A 76 -0.02 11.69 15.07
CA VAL A 76 1.04 11.06 15.87
C VAL A 76 2.36 11.83 15.79
N GLY A 77 2.67 12.42 14.62
CA GLY A 77 3.86 13.25 14.43
C GLY A 77 3.87 14.48 15.32
N GLN A 78 2.71 15.11 15.53
CA GLN A 78 2.58 16.26 16.43
C GLN A 78 2.57 15.84 17.90
N LYS A 79 1.90 14.73 18.24
CA LYS A 79 1.69 14.30 19.62
C LYS A 79 2.90 13.55 20.21
N HIS A 80 3.63 12.81 19.37
CA HIS A 80 4.72 11.93 19.78
C HIS A 80 6.01 12.16 18.96
N PRO A 81 6.50 13.41 18.85
CA PRO A 81 7.61 13.77 17.94
C PRO A 81 8.94 13.08 18.31
N ASP A 82 9.12 12.70 19.57
CA ASP A 82 10.36 12.10 20.06
C ASP A 82 10.42 10.56 19.86
N ARG A 83 9.32 9.93 19.44
CA ARG A 83 9.32 8.49 19.19
C ARG A 83 9.99 8.17 17.85
N GLU A 84 10.98 7.30 17.86
CA GLU A 84 11.73 6.92 16.65
C GLU A 84 10.85 6.25 15.56
N ASP A 85 9.88 5.41 15.97
CA ASP A 85 8.92 4.78 15.06
C ASP A 85 8.01 5.80 14.37
N VAL A 86 7.58 6.85 15.10
CA VAL A 86 6.81 7.96 14.55
C VAL A 86 7.65 8.79 13.60
N GLN A 87 8.91 9.08 13.93
CA GLN A 87 9.82 9.81 13.03
C GLN A 87 10.05 9.03 11.73
N ARG A 88 10.23 7.70 11.81
CA ARG A 88 10.33 6.84 10.62
C ARG A 88 9.04 6.85 9.79
N LEU A 89 7.88 6.78 10.46
CA LEU A 89 6.58 6.82 9.81
C LEU A 89 6.35 8.14 9.07
N VAL A 90 6.56 9.27 9.73
CA VAL A 90 6.40 10.62 9.13
C VAL A 90 7.33 10.81 7.93
N LYS A 91 8.58 10.34 8.04
CA LYS A 91 9.57 10.44 6.96
C LYS A 91 9.27 9.47 5.79
N GLY A 92 8.76 8.28 6.09
CA GLY A 92 8.61 7.19 5.12
C GLY A 92 7.32 7.23 4.35
N PHE A 93 6.20 7.65 4.97
CA PHE A 93 4.89 7.61 4.32
C PHE A 93 4.77 8.59 3.16
N ASN A 94 4.51 8.06 1.96
CA ASN A 94 4.27 8.84 0.75
C ASN A 94 2.81 8.73 0.30
N PRO A 95 1.94 9.70 0.63
CA PRO A 95 0.52 9.67 0.26
C PRO A 95 0.27 9.79 -1.24
N GLN A 96 1.25 10.22 -2.04
CA GLN A 96 1.14 10.33 -3.50
C GLN A 96 1.35 8.98 -4.21
N LYS A 97 1.78 7.94 -3.49
CA LYS A 97 2.10 6.62 -4.03
C LYS A 97 1.25 5.52 -3.39
N VAL A 98 -0.04 5.82 -3.22
CA VAL A 98 -1.06 4.85 -2.79
C VAL A 98 -1.84 4.37 -4.00
N MET A 99 -1.96 3.05 -4.18
CA MET A 99 -2.61 2.43 -5.34
C MET A 99 -3.30 1.12 -5.00
N GLU A 100 -4.02 0.54 -5.96
CA GLU A 100 -4.59 -0.80 -5.82
C GLU A 100 -3.59 -1.88 -6.21
N THR A 101 -3.62 -3.03 -5.51
CA THR A 101 -2.87 -4.23 -5.91
C THR A 101 -3.52 -4.89 -7.12
N LEU A 102 -2.73 -5.53 -7.98
CA LEU A 102 -3.25 -6.39 -9.05
C LEU A 102 -3.84 -7.70 -8.50
N PRO A 103 -4.80 -8.31 -9.24
CA PRO A 103 -5.30 -9.64 -8.90
C PRO A 103 -4.22 -10.71 -8.88
N THR A 104 -3.17 -10.51 -9.68
CA THR A 104 -2.01 -11.41 -9.82
C THR A 104 -0.97 -11.22 -8.72
N SER A 105 -1.03 -10.12 -7.95
CA SER A 105 -0.11 -9.89 -6.84
C SER A 105 -0.14 -11.04 -5.83
N ALA A 106 0.99 -11.47 -5.30
CA ALA A 106 1.05 -12.44 -4.21
C ALA A 106 0.49 -11.86 -2.90
N TYR A 107 0.51 -10.53 -2.76
CA TYR A 107 0.13 -9.82 -1.54
C TYR A 107 -1.29 -9.26 -1.63
N THR A 108 -1.95 -9.16 -0.48
CA THR A 108 -3.26 -8.52 -0.32
C THR A 108 -3.11 -7.02 -0.04
N ALA A 109 -2.10 -6.65 0.72
CA ALA A 109 -1.59 -5.30 0.89
C ALA A 109 -0.08 -5.37 1.07
N TYR A 110 0.64 -4.31 0.78
CA TYR A 110 2.07 -4.21 1.03
C TYR A 110 2.56 -2.77 1.01
N SER A 111 3.66 -2.52 1.73
CA SER A 111 4.44 -1.29 1.63
C SER A 111 5.83 -1.58 1.05
N GLU A 112 6.25 -0.84 0.04
CA GLU A 112 7.59 -0.89 -0.54
C GLU A 112 8.49 0.18 0.08
N ASN A 113 9.78 -0.17 0.28
CA ASN A 113 10.80 0.76 0.75
C ASN A 113 10.36 1.62 1.94
N LYS A 114 9.71 0.97 2.94
CA LYS A 114 9.24 1.65 4.16
C LYS A 114 8.34 2.86 3.87
N GLY A 115 7.31 2.65 3.02
CA GLY A 115 6.26 3.63 2.78
C GLY A 115 6.44 4.48 1.51
N ALA A 116 7.52 4.29 0.74
CA ALA A 116 7.68 4.97 -0.55
C ALA A 116 6.52 4.69 -1.51
N LYS A 117 5.90 3.50 -1.40
CA LYS A 117 4.67 3.10 -2.09
C LYS A 117 3.87 2.17 -1.18
N ILE A 118 2.55 2.32 -1.17
CA ILE A 118 1.63 1.41 -0.49
C ILE A 118 0.55 0.95 -1.47
N ALA A 119 0.26 -0.34 -1.48
CA ALA A 119 -0.78 -0.90 -2.34
C ALA A 119 -1.77 -1.75 -1.54
N PHE A 120 -3.06 -1.66 -1.91
CA PHE A 120 -4.16 -2.33 -1.23
C PHE A 120 -5.03 -3.11 -2.21
N CYS A 121 -5.47 -4.29 -1.82
CA CYS A 121 -6.60 -4.93 -2.46
C CYS A 121 -7.90 -4.21 -2.03
N LEU A 122 -8.75 -3.86 -2.97
CA LEU A 122 -9.99 -3.11 -2.68
C LEU A 122 -11.23 -3.99 -2.64
N ASN A 123 -11.08 -5.30 -2.72
CA ASN A 123 -12.19 -6.25 -2.81
C ASN A 123 -12.21 -7.24 -1.64
N PRO A 124 -13.39 -7.75 -1.23
CA PRO A 124 -13.48 -8.86 -0.28
C PRO A 124 -12.79 -10.12 -0.79
N LYS A 125 -12.91 -10.40 -2.10
CA LYS A 125 -12.30 -11.57 -2.76
C LYS A 125 -11.28 -11.14 -3.81
N LYS A 126 -10.18 -11.89 -3.91
CA LYS A 126 -9.13 -11.67 -4.89
C LYS A 126 -9.53 -12.29 -6.25
N ASN A 127 -10.47 -11.66 -6.95
CA ASN A 127 -10.97 -12.09 -8.24
C ASN A 127 -10.91 -10.93 -9.25
N LYS A 128 -10.53 -11.23 -10.53
CA LYS A 128 -10.49 -10.23 -11.60
C LYS A 128 -11.86 -9.59 -11.88
N ASN A 129 -12.94 -10.34 -11.69
CA ASN A 129 -14.31 -9.90 -12.02
C ASN A 129 -15.09 -9.41 -10.77
N GLU A 130 -14.42 -9.17 -9.65
CA GLU A 130 -15.07 -8.69 -8.44
C GLU A 130 -15.27 -7.18 -8.50
N ASP A 131 -16.51 -6.75 -8.62
CA ASP A 131 -16.90 -5.33 -8.64
C ASP A 131 -17.25 -4.79 -7.23
N ASN A 132 -17.40 -5.69 -6.21
CA ASN A 132 -17.69 -5.27 -4.86
C ASN A 132 -16.45 -4.71 -4.18
N LEU A 133 -16.55 -3.51 -3.66
CA LEU A 133 -15.49 -2.89 -2.89
C LEU A 133 -15.60 -3.26 -1.41
N ILE A 134 -14.45 -3.36 -0.76
CA ILE A 134 -14.38 -3.50 0.70
C ILE A 134 -14.89 -2.20 1.35
N ASP A 135 -15.44 -2.31 2.57
CA ASP A 135 -15.83 -1.13 3.32
C ASP A 135 -14.62 -0.29 3.77
N GLU A 136 -14.79 1.02 3.81
CA GLU A 136 -13.74 1.98 4.18
C GLU A 136 -13.13 1.68 5.55
N HIS A 137 -13.96 1.26 6.52
CA HIS A 137 -13.51 0.96 7.87
C HIS A 137 -12.51 -0.20 7.88
N THR A 138 -12.81 -1.30 7.17
CA THR A 138 -11.90 -2.45 7.06
C THR A 138 -10.63 -2.07 6.30
N LEU A 139 -10.75 -1.27 5.23
CA LEU A 139 -9.57 -0.84 4.48
C LEU A 139 -8.69 0.12 5.30
N THR A 140 -9.29 0.99 6.12
CA THR A 140 -8.53 1.87 7.05
C THR A 140 -7.76 1.04 8.08
N PHE A 141 -8.36 -0.03 8.63
CA PHE A 141 -7.64 -0.95 9.52
C PHE A 141 -6.40 -1.57 8.85
N VAL A 142 -6.55 -2.06 7.62
CA VAL A 142 -5.43 -2.61 6.83
C VAL A 142 -4.40 -1.51 6.53
N ALA A 143 -4.84 -0.29 6.25
CA ALA A 143 -3.94 0.82 6.00
C ALA A 143 -3.11 1.19 7.25
N ILE A 144 -3.70 1.17 8.45
CA ILE A 144 -2.97 1.37 9.70
C ILE A 144 -1.94 0.24 9.93
N HIS A 145 -2.25 -1.01 9.54
CA HIS A 145 -1.30 -2.12 9.54
C HIS A 145 -0.09 -1.83 8.64
N GLU A 146 -0.31 -1.35 7.42
CA GLU A 146 0.79 -0.97 6.51
C GLU A 146 1.60 0.22 7.03
N LEU A 147 0.95 1.21 7.66
CA LEU A 147 1.64 2.31 8.33
C LEU A 147 2.51 1.81 9.50
N ALA A 148 2.07 0.79 10.23
CA ALA A 148 2.89 0.17 11.28
C ALA A 148 4.16 -0.46 10.68
N HIS A 149 4.11 -1.09 9.50
CA HIS A 149 5.30 -1.56 8.80
C HIS A 149 6.26 -0.43 8.41
N VAL A 150 5.73 0.74 8.04
CA VAL A 150 6.56 1.92 7.72
C VAL A 150 7.31 2.40 8.96
N GLY A 151 6.64 2.54 10.10
CA GLY A 151 7.24 2.99 11.35
C GLY A 151 8.19 1.97 11.99
N THR A 152 7.97 0.66 11.78
CA THR A 152 8.73 -0.43 12.39
C THR A 152 10.09 -0.61 11.72
N LYS A 153 11.17 -0.70 12.51
CA LYS A 153 12.54 -0.91 11.98
C LYS A 153 12.72 -2.31 11.40
N SER A 154 12.25 -3.32 12.11
CA SER A 154 12.36 -4.72 11.71
C SER A 154 11.44 -5.06 10.52
N ILE A 155 11.72 -6.18 9.82
CA ILE A 155 10.87 -6.72 8.74
C ILE A 155 9.99 -7.82 9.31
N GLY A 156 8.75 -7.90 8.81
CA GLY A 156 7.74 -8.89 9.22
C GLY A 156 7.03 -8.51 10.51
N HIS A 157 6.24 -9.43 11.04
CA HIS A 157 5.35 -9.21 12.19
C HIS A 157 6.00 -9.64 13.51
N LYS A 158 7.13 -9.02 13.86
CA LYS A 158 7.82 -9.21 15.15
C LYS A 158 7.10 -8.45 16.27
N PRO A 159 7.44 -8.67 17.57
CA PRO A 159 6.80 -7.95 18.69
C PRO A 159 6.77 -6.43 18.50
N GLU A 160 7.88 -5.81 18.05
CA GLU A 160 7.96 -4.37 17.73
C GLU A 160 6.87 -3.91 16.76
N PHE A 161 6.55 -4.73 15.74
CA PHE A 161 5.48 -4.43 14.79
C PHE A 161 4.11 -4.40 15.47
N TRP A 162 3.80 -5.40 16.31
CA TRP A 162 2.50 -5.48 16.98
C TRP A 162 2.30 -4.33 17.98
N GLU A 163 3.35 -3.95 18.71
CA GLU A 163 3.35 -2.78 19.59
C GLU A 163 3.09 -1.48 18.83
N ASN A 164 3.77 -1.27 17.71
CA ASN A 164 3.56 -0.11 16.85
C ASN A 164 2.16 -0.11 16.21
N PHE A 165 1.65 -1.27 15.80
CA PHE A 165 0.31 -1.36 15.22
C PHE A 165 -0.76 -1.03 16.28
N LYS A 166 -0.64 -1.58 17.49
CA LYS A 166 -1.53 -1.23 18.61
C LYS A 166 -1.48 0.26 18.91
N PHE A 167 -0.28 0.83 19.04
CA PHE A 167 -0.08 2.25 19.26
C PHE A 167 -0.78 3.12 18.20
N LEU A 168 -0.67 2.77 16.92
CA LEU A 168 -1.35 3.51 15.86
C LEU A 168 -2.86 3.37 15.92
N LEU A 169 -3.41 2.19 16.27
CA LEU A 169 -4.85 1.99 16.44
C LEU A 169 -5.41 2.82 17.62
N GLU A 170 -4.68 2.88 18.74
CA GLU A 170 -5.06 3.70 19.90
C GLU A 170 -5.12 5.19 19.53
N ASN A 171 -4.10 5.68 18.81
CA ASN A 171 -4.07 7.08 18.38
C ASN A 171 -5.11 7.37 17.27
N ALA A 172 -5.39 6.40 16.39
CA ALA A 172 -6.43 6.54 15.37
C ALA A 172 -7.83 6.65 16.01
N LYS A 173 -8.09 5.90 17.09
CA LYS A 173 -9.33 6.01 17.87
C LYS A 173 -9.42 7.36 18.57
N GLU A 174 -8.37 7.77 19.24
CA GLU A 174 -8.32 9.05 19.97
C GLU A 174 -8.54 10.25 19.02
N ALA A 175 -7.96 10.19 17.84
CA ALA A 175 -8.13 11.20 16.79
C ALA A 175 -9.48 11.13 16.04
N GLY A 176 -10.37 10.17 16.38
CA GLY A 176 -11.65 9.98 15.71
C GLY A 176 -11.54 9.52 14.26
N ILE A 177 -10.41 8.92 13.88
CA ILE A 177 -10.13 8.47 12.49
C ILE A 177 -10.63 7.04 12.28
N HIS A 178 -10.49 6.18 13.28
CA HIS A 178 -10.86 4.77 13.19
C HIS A 178 -11.31 4.24 14.55
N GLU A 179 -12.52 3.66 14.60
CA GLU A 179 -13.01 2.95 15.79
C GLU A 179 -12.63 1.46 15.69
N PRO A 180 -11.74 0.93 16.54
CA PRO A 180 -11.33 -0.46 16.47
C PRO A 180 -12.50 -1.44 16.59
N ARG A 181 -12.50 -2.52 15.80
CA ARG A 181 -13.48 -3.62 15.86
C ARG A 181 -12.84 -4.88 16.39
N ASN A 182 -13.60 -5.62 17.20
CA ASN A 182 -13.18 -6.94 17.66
C ASN A 182 -13.41 -7.98 16.55
N TYR A 183 -12.36 -8.25 15.76
CA TYR A 183 -12.45 -9.20 14.66
C TYR A 183 -12.48 -10.67 15.09
N LYS A 184 -12.19 -11.00 16.36
CA LYS A 184 -12.45 -12.33 16.91
C LYS A 184 -13.93 -12.63 16.98
N GLU A 185 -14.72 -11.66 17.41
CA GLU A 185 -16.19 -11.78 17.50
C GLU A 185 -16.86 -11.64 16.13
N SER A 186 -16.32 -10.78 15.27
CA SER A 186 -16.89 -10.48 13.94
C SER A 186 -15.82 -10.47 12.86
N PRO A 187 -15.33 -11.66 12.43
CA PRO A 187 -14.32 -11.78 11.38
C PRO A 187 -14.75 -11.13 10.08
N LYS A 188 -13.81 -10.49 9.36
CA LYS A 188 -14.08 -9.80 8.10
C LYS A 188 -13.30 -10.42 6.95
N GLU A 189 -13.96 -10.62 5.81
CA GLU A 189 -13.27 -11.01 4.57
C GLU A 189 -12.55 -9.81 3.96
N TYR A 190 -11.29 -10.02 3.60
CA TYR A 190 -10.45 -9.07 2.91
C TYR A 190 -9.54 -9.80 1.92
N CYS A 191 -9.73 -9.53 0.62
CA CYS A 191 -8.91 -10.11 -0.44
C CYS A 191 -8.72 -11.63 -0.35
N SER A 192 -9.81 -12.38 -0.13
CA SER A 192 -9.85 -13.84 0.05
C SER A 192 -9.17 -14.36 1.33
N MET A 193 -8.79 -13.50 2.24
CA MET A 193 -8.35 -13.87 3.60
C MET A 193 -9.36 -13.37 4.64
N LYS A 194 -9.32 -13.92 5.84
CA LYS A 194 -10.13 -13.45 6.97
C LYS A 194 -9.26 -12.71 7.95
N ILE A 195 -9.63 -11.46 8.24
CA ILE A 195 -9.13 -10.73 9.40
C ILE A 195 -9.85 -11.29 10.63
N LYS A 196 -9.09 -11.83 11.59
CA LYS A 196 -9.64 -12.48 12.80
C LYS A 196 -9.14 -11.86 14.09
N ASP A 197 -8.06 -11.06 14.01
CA ASP A 197 -7.36 -10.51 15.16
C ASP A 197 -7.23 -9.00 15.04
N ASN A 198 -7.18 -8.32 16.20
CA ASN A 198 -6.92 -6.90 16.28
C ASN A 198 -6.09 -6.64 17.57
N PRO A 199 -4.83 -6.17 17.43
CA PRO A 199 -3.95 -5.98 18.58
C PRO A 199 -4.47 -4.96 19.59
N TYR A 200 -5.43 -4.13 19.21
CA TYR A 200 -6.11 -3.24 20.15
C TYR A 200 -6.78 -4.00 21.30
N TYR A 201 -7.32 -5.23 21.03
CA TYR A 201 -8.02 -6.06 22.01
C TYR A 201 -7.19 -7.23 22.52
N ASP A 202 -6.15 -7.65 21.81
CA ASP A 202 -5.47 -8.93 21.97
C ASP A 202 -4.10 -8.87 22.65
N MET A 203 -3.63 -7.66 23.02
CA MET A 203 -2.34 -7.44 23.68
C MET A 203 -2.51 -6.76 25.04
#